data_8a5f2b04b0d2e7332a4342f9c5ec9ef4
#
_entry.id   8a5f2b04b0d2e7332a4342f9c5ec9ef4
#
_cell.length_a   1.000
_cell.length_b   1.000
_cell.length_c   1.000
_cell.angle_alpha   90.00
_cell.angle_beta   90.00
_cell.angle_gamma   90.00
#
_symmetry.space_group_name_H-M   'P 1'
#
loop_
_entity.id
_entity.type
_entity.pdbx_description
1 polymer ?
#
loop_
_entity_poly.entity_id
_entity_poly.type
_entity_poly.pdbx_seq_one_letter_code
_entity_poly.pdbx_strand_id
1 'polypeptide(L)'
;FKFTIAKPKLEDRYFVKVIGRGYPPPTNIFRWCTDRLRINPVKKIIDNKPNSIVLLGVRLGESKERDKTIKRHNTEDRYFLNQGSSTKTKIFSPIIDYTVNDVWATLKYNALPQSINHSVIGQLYKDAGSECPVYKETKGTPCGKGRFGCWTCTVVRQDKSVGSMIENGYN
;
A
#
# COMPACT_ATOMS: atom_id res chain seq x y z
N PHE A 1 -5.73 -14.77 15.59
CA PHE A 1 -5.08 -14.39 14.32
C PHE A 1 -3.68 -15.00 14.23
N LYS A 2 -3.33 -15.51 13.04
CA LYS A 2 -1.97 -15.99 12.76
C LYS A 2 -1.23 -14.92 11.97
N PHE A 3 -0.11 -14.43 12.51
CA PHE A 3 0.75 -13.49 11.82
C PHE A 3 1.81 -14.23 11.00
N THR A 4 2.03 -13.79 9.76
CA THR A 4 3.02 -14.38 8.86
C THR A 4 3.79 -13.27 8.14
N ILE A 5 5.12 -13.30 8.23
CA ILE A 5 5.97 -12.35 7.52
C ILE A 5 6.34 -12.94 6.15
N ALA A 6 5.90 -12.28 5.08
CA ALA A 6 6.29 -12.60 3.71
C ALA A 6 7.71 -12.10 3.44
N LYS A 7 8.68 -13.02 3.35
CA LYS A 7 10.10 -12.67 3.09
C LYS A 7 10.50 -13.04 1.67
N PRO A 8 11.19 -12.15 0.92
CA PRO A 8 11.79 -12.52 -0.36
C PRO A 8 12.90 -13.55 -0.16
N LYS A 9 13.19 -14.33 -1.20
CA LYS A 9 14.37 -15.19 -1.23
C LYS A 9 15.63 -14.36 -1.03
N LEU A 10 16.69 -14.95 -0.50
CA LEU A 10 17.96 -14.25 -0.20
C LEU A 10 18.51 -13.55 -1.45
N GLU A 11 18.53 -14.27 -2.58
CA GLU A 11 19.02 -13.77 -3.86
C GLU A 11 18.17 -12.63 -4.47
N ASP A 12 16.93 -12.45 -3.99
CA ASP A 12 16.00 -11.41 -4.45
C ASP A 12 16.01 -10.18 -3.54
N ARG A 13 16.69 -10.21 -2.39
CA ARG A 13 16.78 -9.06 -1.49
C ARG A 13 17.49 -7.89 -2.16
N TYR A 14 17.07 -6.68 -1.83
CA TYR A 14 17.53 -5.45 -2.48
C TYR A 14 19.06 -5.33 -2.51
N PHE A 15 19.71 -5.37 -1.35
CA PHE A 15 21.17 -5.22 -1.27
C PHE A 15 21.94 -6.37 -1.88
N VAL A 16 21.42 -7.61 -1.78
CA VAL A 16 22.02 -8.77 -2.44
C VAL A 16 22.01 -8.61 -3.96
N LYS A 17 20.92 -8.07 -4.52
CA LYS A 17 20.85 -7.81 -5.97
C LYS A 17 21.73 -6.63 -6.38
N VAL A 18 21.59 -5.49 -5.72
CA VAL A 18 22.27 -4.26 -6.18
C VAL A 18 23.76 -4.33 -5.87
N ILE A 19 24.14 -4.63 -4.64
CA ILE A 19 25.55 -4.64 -4.22
C ILE A 19 26.21 -5.98 -4.57
N GLY A 20 25.57 -7.10 -4.20
CA GLY A 20 26.18 -8.42 -4.34
C GLY A 20 26.23 -8.94 -5.78
N ARG A 21 25.27 -8.53 -6.64
CA ARG A 21 25.16 -9.02 -8.02
C ARG A 21 25.25 -7.92 -9.08
N GLY A 22 25.50 -6.68 -8.70
CA GLY A 22 25.59 -5.56 -9.64
C GLY A 22 24.30 -5.27 -10.41
N TYR A 23 23.13 -5.65 -9.84
CA TYR A 23 21.84 -5.41 -10.49
C TYR A 23 21.54 -3.91 -10.47
N PRO A 24 21.03 -3.33 -11.57
CA PRO A 24 20.74 -1.90 -11.60
C PRO A 24 19.66 -1.54 -10.57
N PRO A 25 19.78 -0.39 -9.89
CA PRO A 25 18.73 0.12 -9.03
C PRO A 25 17.38 0.21 -9.78
N PRO A 26 16.25 0.05 -9.10
CA PRO A 26 14.96 0.15 -9.74
C PRO A 26 14.72 1.53 -10.36
N THR A 27 14.05 1.55 -11.51
CA THR A 27 13.62 2.77 -12.20
C THR A 27 12.10 2.74 -12.40
N ASN A 28 11.53 3.82 -12.94
CA ASN A 28 10.10 3.87 -13.27
C ASN A 28 9.69 2.79 -14.28
N ILE A 29 10.59 2.42 -15.17
CA ILE A 29 10.35 1.42 -16.23
C ILE A 29 10.76 0.03 -15.73
N PHE A 30 11.85 -0.07 -14.97
CA PHE A 30 12.42 -1.31 -14.49
C PHE A 30 12.18 -1.51 -13.00
N ARG A 31 10.97 -1.92 -12.64
CA ARG A 31 10.51 -2.08 -11.24
C ARG A 31 10.63 -3.51 -10.71
N TRP A 32 11.74 -4.16 -10.92
CA TRP A 32 11.97 -5.53 -10.44
C TRP A 32 11.74 -5.69 -8.92
N CYS A 33 11.94 -4.62 -8.16
CA CYS A 33 11.73 -4.63 -6.70
C CYS A 33 10.27 -4.93 -6.32
N THR A 34 9.29 -4.46 -7.09
CA THR A 34 7.88 -4.72 -6.83
C THR A 34 7.58 -6.20 -6.91
N ASP A 35 8.03 -6.87 -7.97
CA ASP A 35 7.76 -8.29 -8.18
C ASP A 35 8.55 -9.15 -7.18
N ARG A 36 9.84 -8.90 -7.03
CA ARG A 36 10.73 -9.74 -6.23
C ARG A 36 10.56 -9.56 -4.71
N LEU A 37 10.33 -8.33 -4.25
CA LEU A 37 10.28 -8.02 -2.82
C LEU A 37 8.86 -8.04 -2.24
N ARG A 38 7.83 -7.85 -3.07
CA ARG A 38 6.45 -7.73 -2.60
C ARG A 38 5.54 -8.79 -3.17
N ILE A 39 5.42 -8.88 -4.51
CA ILE A 39 4.42 -9.74 -5.15
C ILE A 39 4.77 -11.21 -4.96
N ASN A 40 5.97 -11.65 -5.35
CA ASN A 40 6.35 -13.06 -5.30
C ASN A 40 6.32 -13.68 -3.89
N PRO A 41 6.82 -13.00 -2.83
CA PRO A 41 6.73 -13.53 -1.46
C PRO A 41 5.29 -13.71 -0.98
N VAL A 42 4.42 -12.74 -1.27
CA VAL A 42 2.99 -12.82 -0.91
C VAL A 42 2.27 -13.89 -1.73
N LYS A 43 2.52 -13.92 -3.04
CA LYS A 43 1.94 -14.94 -3.93
C LYS A 43 2.26 -16.34 -3.45
N LYS A 44 3.50 -16.63 -3.08
CA LYS A 44 3.89 -17.93 -2.53
C LYS A 44 3.09 -18.34 -1.30
N ILE A 45 2.74 -17.39 -0.42
CA ILE A 45 1.91 -17.67 0.76
C ILE A 45 0.46 -17.97 0.34
N ILE A 46 -0.06 -17.19 -0.61
CA ILE A 46 -1.43 -17.33 -1.11
C ILE A 46 -1.60 -18.66 -1.86
N ASP A 47 -0.67 -19.00 -2.74
CA ASP A 47 -0.73 -20.22 -3.56
C ASP A 47 -0.72 -21.50 -2.69
N ASN A 48 -0.13 -21.42 -1.51
CA ASN A 48 -0.18 -22.51 -0.51
C ASN A 48 -1.50 -22.60 0.27
N LYS A 49 -2.46 -21.70 0.00
CA LYS A 49 -3.76 -21.65 0.67
C LYS A 49 -4.89 -21.57 -0.35
N PRO A 50 -5.20 -22.67 -1.05
CA PRO A 50 -6.28 -22.69 -2.01
C PRO A 50 -7.62 -22.37 -1.33
N ASN A 51 -8.54 -21.77 -2.08
CA ASN A 51 -9.87 -21.33 -1.61
C ASN A 51 -9.83 -20.25 -0.52
N SER A 52 -8.75 -19.50 -0.43
CA SER A 52 -8.66 -18.35 0.47
C SER A 52 -9.25 -17.08 -0.16
N ILE A 53 -9.67 -16.15 0.70
CA ILE A 53 -10.06 -14.81 0.31
C ILE A 53 -8.98 -13.85 0.78
N VAL A 54 -8.45 -13.04 -0.13
CA VAL A 54 -7.50 -11.98 0.18
C VAL A 54 -8.26 -10.68 0.40
N LEU A 55 -8.13 -10.09 1.58
CA LEU A 55 -8.70 -8.78 1.88
C LEU A 55 -7.72 -7.68 1.45
N LEU A 56 -8.18 -6.75 0.62
CA LEU A 56 -7.41 -5.57 0.22
C LEU A 56 -8.10 -4.29 0.63
N GLY A 57 -7.36 -3.40 1.28
CA GLY A 57 -7.82 -2.05 1.62
C GLY A 57 -7.60 -1.06 0.47
N VAL A 58 -7.99 -1.42 -0.76
CA VAL A 58 -7.93 -0.52 -1.91
C VAL A 58 -9.28 0.17 -2.12
N ARG A 59 -9.24 1.40 -2.63
CA ARG A 59 -10.43 2.19 -2.92
C ARG A 59 -10.30 2.93 -4.25
N LEU A 60 -11.41 3.27 -4.85
CA LEU A 60 -11.46 4.13 -6.04
C LEU A 60 -11.04 5.57 -5.66
N GLY A 61 -10.45 6.26 -6.63
CA GLY A 61 -9.97 7.63 -6.42
C GLY A 61 -8.62 7.76 -5.71
N GLU A 62 -7.96 6.66 -5.39
CA GLU A 62 -6.61 6.68 -4.77
C GLU A 62 -5.51 7.07 -5.75
N SER A 63 -5.57 6.53 -6.97
CA SER A 63 -4.72 6.92 -8.08
C SER A 63 -5.29 6.42 -9.40
N LYS A 64 -4.97 7.12 -10.49
CA LYS A 64 -5.42 6.74 -11.84
C LYS A 64 -5.00 5.32 -12.21
N GLU A 65 -3.81 4.88 -11.82
CA GLU A 65 -3.29 3.54 -12.09
C GLU A 65 -4.04 2.46 -11.30
N ARG A 66 -4.38 2.75 -10.04
CA ARG A 66 -5.19 1.84 -9.21
C ARG A 66 -6.61 1.74 -9.75
N ASP A 67 -7.22 2.85 -10.11
CA ASP A 67 -8.57 2.88 -10.70
C ASP A 67 -8.63 2.05 -11.99
N LYS A 68 -7.62 2.20 -12.87
CA LYS A 68 -7.51 1.36 -14.08
C LYS A 68 -7.39 -0.12 -13.74
N THR A 69 -6.60 -0.45 -12.71
CA THR A 69 -6.41 -1.84 -12.28
C THR A 69 -7.70 -2.41 -11.70
N ILE A 70 -8.38 -1.68 -10.83
CA ILE A 70 -9.68 -2.07 -10.26
C ILE A 70 -10.68 -2.32 -11.40
N LYS A 71 -10.84 -1.38 -12.32
CA LYS A 71 -11.77 -1.50 -13.46
C LYS A 71 -11.46 -2.70 -14.35
N ARG A 72 -10.17 -3.00 -14.56
CA ARG A 72 -9.73 -4.16 -15.39
C ARG A 72 -10.06 -5.51 -14.74
N HIS A 73 -9.99 -5.58 -13.43
CA HIS A 73 -10.18 -6.79 -12.65
C HIS A 73 -11.56 -6.90 -11.97
N ASN A 74 -12.45 -5.97 -12.29
CA ASN A 74 -13.81 -5.96 -11.76
C ASN A 74 -14.58 -7.23 -12.16
N THR A 75 -15.47 -7.65 -11.28
CA THR A 75 -16.41 -8.76 -11.50
C THR A 75 -17.83 -8.22 -11.48
N GLU A 76 -18.83 -9.08 -11.65
CA GLU A 76 -20.24 -8.70 -11.48
C GLU A 76 -20.51 -8.14 -10.07
N ASP A 77 -19.87 -8.72 -9.06
CA ASP A 77 -19.85 -8.16 -7.71
C ASP A 77 -18.68 -7.20 -7.56
N ARG A 78 -18.98 -5.89 -7.48
CA ARG A 78 -18.00 -4.81 -7.41
C ARG A 78 -16.98 -4.90 -6.28
N TYR A 79 -17.29 -5.62 -5.21
CA TYR A 79 -16.39 -5.81 -4.08
C TYR A 79 -15.37 -6.93 -4.30
N PHE A 80 -15.60 -7.79 -5.28
CA PHE A 80 -14.67 -8.84 -5.64
C PHE A 80 -13.89 -8.48 -6.89
N LEU A 81 -12.59 -8.72 -6.84
CA LEU A 81 -11.69 -8.50 -7.96
C LEU A 81 -11.07 -9.84 -8.40
N ASN A 82 -10.94 -10.02 -9.71
CA ASN A 82 -10.27 -11.18 -10.27
C ASN A 82 -8.74 -11.05 -10.10
N GLN A 83 -8.12 -12.09 -9.60
CA GLN A 83 -6.67 -12.19 -9.62
C GLN A 83 -6.24 -12.87 -10.93
N GLY A 84 -5.68 -12.09 -11.86
CA GLY A 84 -5.45 -12.46 -13.26
C GLY A 84 -4.64 -13.72 -13.55
N SER A 85 -4.01 -14.36 -12.57
CA SER A 85 -3.22 -15.58 -12.78
C SER A 85 -3.56 -16.73 -11.82
N SER A 86 -4.41 -16.53 -10.84
CA SER A 86 -4.78 -17.57 -9.88
C SER A 86 -6.30 -17.73 -9.84
N THR A 87 -6.77 -18.84 -10.33
CA THR A 87 -8.19 -19.18 -10.41
C THR A 87 -8.81 -19.59 -9.05
N LYS A 88 -7.99 -19.75 -8.02
CA LYS A 88 -8.42 -20.34 -6.74
C LYS A 88 -8.56 -19.33 -5.58
N THR A 89 -8.08 -18.12 -5.75
CA THR A 89 -8.10 -17.10 -4.69
C THR A 89 -8.90 -15.89 -5.15
N LYS A 90 -9.88 -15.50 -4.36
CA LYS A 90 -10.68 -14.30 -4.60
C LYS A 90 -10.10 -13.13 -3.83
N ILE A 91 -10.15 -11.94 -4.40
CA ILE A 91 -9.78 -10.71 -3.73
C ILE A 91 -11.07 -9.99 -3.34
N PHE A 92 -11.21 -9.68 -2.08
CA PHE A 92 -12.33 -8.90 -1.55
C PHE A 92 -11.86 -7.53 -1.08
N SER A 93 -12.48 -6.47 -1.60
CA SER A 93 -12.13 -5.08 -1.34
C SER A 93 -13.31 -4.35 -0.67
N PRO A 94 -13.50 -4.51 0.64
CA PRO A 94 -14.70 -4.03 1.35
C PRO A 94 -14.87 -2.52 1.35
N ILE A 95 -13.78 -1.77 1.16
CA ILE A 95 -13.77 -0.30 1.18
C ILE A 95 -13.59 0.32 -0.21
N ILE A 96 -13.92 -0.43 -1.27
CA ILE A 96 -13.66 0.02 -2.65
C ILE A 96 -14.31 1.37 -2.99
N ASP A 97 -15.45 1.66 -2.39
CA ASP A 97 -16.24 2.88 -2.61
C ASP A 97 -15.97 3.99 -1.58
N TYR A 98 -15.15 3.71 -0.58
CA TYR A 98 -14.87 4.69 0.46
C TYR A 98 -14.09 5.89 -0.10
N THR A 99 -14.51 7.07 0.30
CA THR A 99 -13.68 8.26 0.18
C THR A 99 -12.62 8.29 1.29
N VAL A 100 -11.66 9.20 1.20
CA VAL A 100 -10.70 9.44 2.30
C VAL A 100 -11.42 9.78 3.59
N ASN A 101 -12.47 10.59 3.50
CA ASN A 101 -13.25 11.01 4.65
C ASN A 101 -13.97 9.83 5.31
N ASP A 102 -14.51 8.90 4.51
CA ASP A 102 -15.17 7.69 5.04
C ASP A 102 -14.17 6.80 5.80
N VAL A 103 -12.94 6.66 5.30
CA VAL A 103 -11.89 5.91 5.99
C VAL A 103 -11.58 6.55 7.35
N TRP A 104 -11.37 7.87 7.39
CA TRP A 104 -11.08 8.55 8.64
C TRP A 104 -12.28 8.61 9.60
N ALA A 105 -13.49 8.76 9.08
CA ALA A 105 -14.71 8.66 9.87
C ALA A 105 -14.85 7.27 10.50
N THR A 106 -14.62 6.22 9.71
CA THR A 106 -14.65 4.84 10.19
C THR A 106 -13.64 4.61 11.31
N LEU A 107 -12.40 5.09 11.16
CA LEU A 107 -11.36 4.98 12.18
C LEU A 107 -11.67 5.77 13.46
N LYS A 108 -12.35 6.91 13.32
CA LYS A 108 -12.66 7.79 14.45
C LYS A 108 -13.88 7.35 15.26
N TYR A 109 -14.93 6.89 14.57
CA TYR A 109 -16.24 6.67 15.19
C TYR A 109 -16.56 5.20 15.50
N ASN A 110 -15.76 4.27 15.01
CA ASN A 110 -15.97 2.85 15.33
C ASN A 110 -15.01 2.38 16.40
N ALA A 111 -15.44 1.37 17.16
CA ALA A 111 -14.58 0.69 18.12
C ALA A 111 -13.45 -0.03 17.38
N LEU A 112 -12.23 0.42 17.61
CA LEU A 112 -11.04 -0.19 17.05
C LEU A 112 -10.46 -1.23 18.00
N PRO A 113 -9.75 -2.25 17.49
CA PRO A 113 -8.95 -3.13 18.34
C PRO A 113 -8.00 -2.31 19.24
N GLN A 114 -7.78 -2.75 20.48
CA GLN A 114 -6.95 -2.04 21.47
C GLN A 114 -5.53 -1.71 20.97
N SER A 115 -5.02 -2.51 20.03
CA SER A 115 -3.70 -2.29 19.40
C SER A 115 -3.67 -1.15 18.38
N ILE A 116 -4.81 -0.58 18.03
CA ILE A 116 -4.93 0.48 17.02
C ILE A 116 -5.34 1.79 17.69
N ASN A 117 -4.45 2.78 17.62
CA ASN A 117 -4.73 4.13 18.09
C ASN A 117 -4.89 5.07 16.90
N HIS A 118 -6.12 5.51 16.63
CA HIS A 118 -6.43 6.38 15.49
C HIS A 118 -5.74 7.75 15.57
N SER A 119 -5.52 8.27 16.78
CA SER A 119 -4.85 9.56 16.97
C SER A 119 -3.37 9.49 16.59
N VAL A 120 -2.70 8.40 16.97
CA VAL A 120 -1.29 8.15 16.58
C VAL A 120 -1.18 7.98 15.08
N ILE A 121 -2.09 7.20 14.46
CA ILE A 121 -2.12 7.03 13.02
C ILE A 121 -2.37 8.38 12.32
N GLY A 122 -3.35 9.15 12.80
CA GLY A 122 -3.67 10.46 12.23
C GLY A 122 -2.49 11.42 12.30
N GLN A 123 -1.79 11.45 13.45
CA GLN A 123 -0.60 12.29 13.62
C GLN A 123 0.52 11.87 12.68
N LEU A 124 0.80 10.55 12.57
CA LEU A 124 1.81 10.02 11.66
C LEU A 124 1.55 10.42 10.19
N TYR A 125 0.29 10.32 9.74
CA TYR A 125 -0.09 10.74 8.39
C TYR A 125 0.06 12.25 8.19
N LYS A 126 -0.26 13.06 9.20
CA LYS A 126 -0.07 14.50 9.18
C LYS A 126 1.41 14.86 9.08
N ASP A 127 2.25 14.28 9.93
CA ASP A 127 3.69 14.55 9.98
C ASP A 127 4.42 14.09 8.71
N ALA A 128 3.93 13.04 8.07
CA ALA A 128 4.43 12.59 6.77
C ALA A 128 3.95 13.47 5.58
N GLY A 129 3.20 14.55 5.83
CA GLY A 129 2.63 15.38 4.75
C GLY A 129 1.68 14.61 3.82
N SER A 130 1.06 13.55 4.35
CA SER A 130 0.15 12.66 3.62
C SER A 130 -1.30 13.10 3.74
N GLU A 131 -2.24 12.29 3.26
CA GLU A 131 -3.68 12.51 3.40
C GLU A 131 -4.04 12.66 4.87
N CYS A 132 -4.31 13.88 5.30
CA CYS A 132 -4.58 14.22 6.69
C CYS A 132 -6.08 14.11 6.98
N PRO A 133 -6.49 13.62 8.18
CA PRO A 133 -7.89 13.62 8.61
C PRO A 133 -8.45 15.03 8.87
N VAL A 134 -7.61 16.05 8.81
CA VAL A 134 -8.02 17.44 9.07
C VAL A 134 -8.71 18.02 7.85
N TYR A 135 -9.90 18.57 8.09
CA TYR A 135 -10.75 19.30 7.17
C TYR A 135 -9.99 20.10 6.12
N LYS A 136 -10.31 19.84 4.86
CA LYS A 136 -10.01 20.77 3.79
C LYS A 136 -11.22 21.68 3.56
N GLU A 137 -11.09 22.93 3.92
CA GLU A 137 -12.06 23.99 3.59
C GLU A 137 -12.00 24.40 2.12
N THR A 138 -11.07 23.87 1.33
CA THR A 138 -10.91 24.25 -0.08
C THR A 138 -10.86 23.04 -1.00
N LYS A 139 -11.58 23.15 -2.13
CA LYS A 139 -11.54 22.23 -3.29
C LYS A 139 -10.14 22.24 -3.94
N GLY A 140 -9.13 21.73 -3.26
CA GLY A 140 -7.79 21.59 -3.78
C GLY A 140 -7.41 20.13 -4.01
N THR A 141 -6.42 19.92 -4.85
CA THR A 141 -5.77 18.63 -5.08
C THR A 141 -5.46 17.95 -3.73
N PRO A 142 -5.64 16.61 -3.59
CA PRO A 142 -5.32 15.91 -2.35
C PRO A 142 -3.94 16.35 -1.84
N CYS A 143 -3.87 16.83 -0.58
CA CYS A 143 -2.60 17.16 0.04
C CYS A 143 -1.77 15.90 0.15
N GLY A 144 -0.63 15.96 -0.43
CA GLY A 144 0.38 14.99 -0.11
C GLY A 144 0.54 13.94 -1.17
N LYS A 145 1.70 13.95 -1.72
CA LYS A 145 2.32 12.84 -2.42
C LYS A 145 3.04 11.95 -1.40
N GLY A 146 2.58 12.01 -0.13
CA GLY A 146 3.13 11.26 0.96
C GLY A 146 2.96 9.78 0.75
N ARG A 147 3.99 9.02 0.98
CA ARG A 147 3.95 7.58 0.96
C ARG A 147 4.89 7.02 2.00
N PHE A 148 4.37 6.11 2.77
CA PHE A 148 5.20 5.26 3.60
C PHE A 148 5.78 4.17 2.72
N GLY A 149 7.09 4.02 2.67
CA GLY A 149 7.61 3.03 1.78
C GLY A 149 9.10 2.77 1.86
N CYS A 150 9.67 2.46 0.72
CA CYS A 150 11.05 2.03 0.64
C CYS A 150 11.97 3.24 0.73
N TRP A 151 12.64 3.43 1.85
CA TRP A 151 13.68 4.44 2.04
C TRP A 151 14.82 4.33 1.02
N THR A 152 15.02 3.14 0.42
CA THR A 152 15.99 2.88 -0.65
C THR A 152 15.41 3.10 -2.05
N CYS A 153 14.24 3.73 -2.18
CA CYS A 153 13.56 3.83 -3.47
C CYS A 153 14.21 4.86 -4.39
N THR A 154 14.86 4.39 -5.44
CA THR A 154 15.46 5.22 -6.49
C THR A 154 14.48 5.68 -7.57
N VAL A 155 13.22 5.22 -7.51
CA VAL A 155 12.15 5.63 -8.43
C VAL A 155 11.67 7.05 -8.15
N VAL A 156 11.80 7.52 -6.92
CA VAL A 156 11.51 8.91 -6.53
C VAL A 156 12.79 9.69 -6.36
N ARG A 157 12.80 10.90 -6.89
CA ARG A 157 13.95 11.82 -6.73
C ARG A 157 14.06 12.39 -5.32
N GLN A 158 12.89 12.59 -4.68
CA GLN A 158 12.80 13.14 -3.32
C GLN A 158 11.66 12.45 -2.60
N ASP A 159 11.92 11.90 -1.42
CA ASP A 159 10.89 11.37 -0.53
C ASP A 159 10.40 12.49 0.39
N LYS A 160 9.30 13.11 -0.02
CA LYS A 160 8.70 14.23 0.72
C LYS A 160 8.17 13.81 2.08
N SER A 161 7.71 12.56 2.23
CA SER A 161 7.19 12.07 3.50
C SER A 161 8.29 11.91 4.53
N VAL A 162 9.41 11.31 4.13
CA VAL A 162 10.58 11.19 5.01
C VAL A 162 11.12 12.57 5.37
N GLY A 163 11.24 13.50 4.40
CA GLY A 163 11.64 14.87 4.68
C GLY A 163 10.74 15.54 5.72
N SER A 164 9.43 15.50 5.53
CA SER A 164 8.46 16.08 6.46
C SER A 164 8.51 15.42 7.83
N MET A 165 8.70 14.11 7.91
CA MET A 165 8.85 13.40 9.19
C MET A 165 10.12 13.84 9.93
N ILE A 166 11.24 13.99 9.23
CA ILE A 166 12.48 14.49 9.83
C ILE A 166 12.30 15.92 10.38
N GLU A 167 11.64 16.80 9.62
CA GLU A 167 11.30 18.15 10.06
C GLU A 167 10.41 18.16 11.32
N ASN A 168 9.58 17.13 11.50
CA ASN A 168 8.73 16.92 12.68
C ASN A 168 9.41 16.09 13.78
N GLY A 169 10.71 15.86 13.73
CA GLY A 169 11.51 15.26 14.80
C GLY A 169 11.58 13.73 14.80
N TYR A 170 11.22 13.07 13.70
CA TYR A 170 11.43 11.64 13.52
C TYR A 170 12.88 11.37 13.07
N ASN A 171 13.65 10.66 13.86
CA ASN A 171 15.04 10.27 13.59
C ASN A 171 15.14 8.80 13.16
#